data_00b92ebb8fd62a6a4ad522156e9d1a79
#
_entry.id   00b92ebb8fd62a6a4ad522156e9d1a79
#
_cell.length_a   1.000
_cell.length_b   1.000
_cell.length_c   1.000
_cell.angle_alpha   90.00
_cell.angle_beta   90.00
_cell.angle_gamma   90.00
#
_symmetry.space_group_name_H-M   'P 1'
#
loop_
_entity.id
_entity.type
_entity.pdbx_description
1 polymer ?
#
loop_
_entity_poly.entity_id
_entity_poly.type
_entity_poly.pdbx_seq_one_letter_code
_entity_poly.pdbx_strand_id
1 'polypeptide(L)'
;MPSTEIILLLLLAAFMAGWVDAIGGGGGLIHFPALLFGLPNASPAELLGTNKAAQVLGTASASITYFQKKPDEIKNKIPMAFFGLIGSILGAIFSTNLPRSSFEPIVFIVLILVGFWMIFRPDYSKSTNVIKKESLLISISIGLAIGFYDGAFGPGTGTFLIALFVGVLGQKYLNASIGAKIVNLATNLGAILVFAITGAILWKLAIILSISNIFGGIFGAKTALWQGTKFVKYVVAFVAFASAIRLGIQIWN
;
A
#
# COMPACT_ATOMS: atom_id res chain seq x y z
N MET A 1 19.42 -12.39 -9.73
CA MET A 1 18.66 -12.80 -8.54
C MET A 1 19.45 -12.44 -7.30
N PRO A 2 18.82 -11.94 -6.23
CA PRO A 2 19.48 -11.72 -4.94
C PRO A 2 19.97 -13.05 -4.34
N SER A 3 20.81 -12.97 -3.29
CA SER A 3 21.23 -14.17 -2.53
C SER A 3 20.03 -14.85 -1.85
N THR A 4 20.18 -16.14 -1.52
CA THR A 4 19.13 -16.91 -0.85
C THR A 4 18.69 -16.25 0.47
N GLU A 5 19.62 -15.68 1.22
CA GLU A 5 19.33 -14.99 2.48
C GLU A 5 18.45 -13.74 2.24
N ILE A 6 18.76 -12.95 1.23
CA ILE A 6 17.95 -11.78 0.85
C ILE A 6 16.56 -12.23 0.41
N ILE A 7 16.45 -13.31 -0.36
CA ILE A 7 15.14 -13.83 -0.78
C ILE A 7 14.30 -14.26 0.43
N LEU A 8 14.89 -14.93 1.42
CA LEU A 8 14.18 -15.33 2.64
C LEU A 8 13.70 -14.11 3.45
N LEU A 9 14.53 -13.07 3.58
CA LEU A 9 14.13 -11.83 4.23
C LEU A 9 13.00 -11.12 3.47
N LEU A 10 13.07 -11.11 2.13
CA LEU A 10 12.02 -10.52 1.30
C LEU A 10 10.71 -11.30 1.37
N LEU A 11 10.75 -12.64 1.50
CA LEU A 11 9.57 -13.48 1.72
C LEU A 11 8.90 -13.17 3.05
N LEU A 12 9.68 -13.04 4.12
CA LEU A 12 9.16 -12.64 5.43
C LEU A 12 8.54 -11.23 5.38
N ALA A 13 9.24 -10.29 4.75
CA ALA A 13 8.74 -8.94 4.55
C ALA A 13 7.45 -8.92 3.71
N ALA A 14 7.35 -9.74 2.66
CA ALA A 14 6.16 -9.87 1.83
C ALA A 14 4.96 -10.44 2.61
N PHE A 15 5.18 -11.46 3.46
CA PHE A 15 4.14 -11.99 4.36
C PHE A 15 3.64 -10.92 5.33
N MET A 16 4.57 -10.28 6.05
CA MET A 16 4.24 -9.23 7.02
C MET A 16 3.55 -8.04 6.34
N ALA A 17 4.00 -7.69 5.13
CA ALA A 17 3.37 -6.64 4.34
C ALA A 17 1.91 -7.00 3.99
N GLY A 18 1.65 -8.20 3.48
CA GLY A 18 0.29 -8.65 3.19
C GLY A 18 -0.61 -8.65 4.41
N TRP A 19 -0.08 -9.15 5.53
CA TRP A 19 -0.79 -9.22 6.80
C TRP A 19 -1.15 -7.84 7.36
N VAL A 20 -0.18 -6.94 7.45
CA VAL A 20 -0.38 -5.55 7.91
C VAL A 20 -1.24 -4.76 6.92
N ASP A 21 -1.03 -4.97 5.61
CA ASP A 21 -1.80 -4.30 4.56
C ASP A 21 -3.29 -4.63 4.66
N ALA A 22 -3.62 -5.89 4.85
CA ALA A 22 -5.02 -6.30 5.00
C ALA A 22 -5.70 -5.63 6.20
N ILE A 23 -4.99 -5.46 7.32
CA ILE A 23 -5.54 -4.89 8.56
C ILE A 23 -5.58 -3.35 8.51
N GLY A 24 -4.48 -2.73 8.12
CA GLY A 24 -4.25 -1.28 8.31
C GLY A 24 -3.80 -0.51 7.07
N GLY A 25 -3.67 -1.18 5.93
CA GLY A 25 -3.27 -0.52 4.67
C GLY A 25 -1.79 -0.14 4.58
N GLY A 26 -0.95 -0.61 5.52
CA GLY A 26 0.45 -0.21 5.62
C GLY A 26 1.47 -1.17 4.99
N GLY A 27 1.05 -2.13 4.18
CA GLY A 27 1.94 -3.17 3.63
C GLY A 27 3.10 -2.62 2.80
N GLY A 28 2.85 -1.60 2.00
CA GLY A 28 3.89 -0.93 1.21
C GLY A 28 4.99 -0.29 2.06
N LEU A 29 4.69 0.11 3.30
CA LEU A 29 5.66 0.67 4.24
C LEU A 29 6.65 -0.38 4.77
N ILE A 30 6.31 -1.66 4.65
CA ILE A 30 7.19 -2.79 5.01
C ILE A 30 7.89 -3.34 3.78
N HIS A 31 7.12 -3.66 2.74
CA HIS A 31 7.63 -4.38 1.58
C HIS A 31 8.54 -3.52 0.70
N PHE A 32 8.16 -2.25 0.46
CA PHE A 32 8.93 -1.37 -0.40
C PHE A 32 10.33 -1.08 0.15
N PRO A 33 10.54 -0.69 1.43
CA PRO A 33 11.87 -0.55 1.99
C PRO A 33 12.68 -1.86 1.97
N ALA A 34 12.03 -3.01 2.21
CA ALA A 34 12.72 -4.28 2.13
C ALA A 34 13.26 -4.54 0.71
N LEU A 35 12.48 -4.23 -0.34
CA LEU A 35 12.95 -4.30 -1.73
C LEU A 35 14.07 -3.27 -2.00
N LEU A 36 13.92 -2.03 -1.54
CA LEU A 36 14.89 -0.97 -1.74
C LEU A 36 16.28 -1.34 -1.18
N PHE A 37 16.31 -1.96 0.01
CA PHE A 37 17.54 -2.41 0.65
C PHE A 37 18.05 -3.76 0.13
N GLY A 38 17.14 -4.65 -0.27
CA GLY A 38 17.48 -5.95 -0.82
C GLY A 38 17.95 -5.92 -2.28
N LEU A 39 17.63 -4.83 -3.00
CA LEU A 39 17.91 -4.65 -4.42
C LEU A 39 18.60 -3.30 -4.69
N PRO A 40 19.83 -3.08 -4.19
CA PRO A 40 20.49 -1.77 -4.26
C PRO A 40 20.74 -1.27 -5.68
N ASN A 41 20.80 -2.16 -6.66
CA ASN A 41 21.06 -1.82 -8.07
C ASN A 41 19.77 -1.68 -8.91
N ALA A 42 18.59 -1.94 -8.36
CA ALA A 42 17.34 -1.80 -9.08
C ALA A 42 16.94 -0.32 -9.24
N SER A 43 16.38 0.02 -10.39
CA SER A 43 15.83 1.35 -10.62
C SER A 43 14.56 1.59 -9.77
N PRO A 44 14.16 2.85 -9.52
CA PRO A 44 12.91 3.16 -8.83
C PRO A 44 11.68 2.48 -9.45
N ALA A 45 11.61 2.47 -10.78
CA ALA A 45 10.54 1.82 -11.52
C ALA A 45 10.51 0.31 -11.30
N GLU A 46 11.68 -0.37 -11.30
CA GLU A 46 11.77 -1.81 -11.01
C GLU A 46 11.37 -2.14 -9.57
N LEU A 47 11.77 -1.30 -8.61
CA LEU A 47 11.37 -1.46 -7.22
C LEU A 47 9.86 -1.31 -7.05
N LEU A 48 9.26 -0.24 -7.63
CA LEU A 48 7.83 0.00 -7.58
C LEU A 48 7.04 -1.08 -8.32
N GLY A 49 7.42 -1.41 -9.55
CA GLY A 49 6.75 -2.42 -10.36
C GLY A 49 6.78 -3.79 -9.70
N THR A 50 7.93 -4.21 -9.18
CA THR A 50 8.09 -5.48 -8.46
C THR A 50 7.27 -5.49 -7.17
N ASN A 51 7.27 -4.38 -6.42
CA ASN A 51 6.45 -4.22 -5.22
C ASN A 51 4.96 -4.36 -5.52
N LYS A 52 4.46 -3.67 -6.56
CA LYS A 52 3.05 -3.73 -6.98
C LYS A 52 2.65 -5.14 -7.42
N ALA A 53 3.45 -5.77 -8.27
CA ALA A 53 3.20 -7.12 -8.76
C ALA A 53 3.22 -8.16 -7.62
N ALA A 54 4.10 -8.00 -6.63
CA ALA A 54 4.15 -8.89 -5.47
C ALA A 54 2.96 -8.70 -4.54
N GLN A 55 2.44 -7.48 -4.40
CA GLN A 55 1.36 -7.17 -3.45
C GLN A 55 -0.05 -7.35 -4.02
N VAL A 56 -0.23 -7.27 -5.33
CA VAL A 56 -1.58 -7.27 -5.94
C VAL A 56 -2.38 -8.52 -5.59
N LEU A 57 -1.74 -9.70 -5.57
CA LEU A 57 -2.43 -10.96 -5.25
C LEU A 57 -2.80 -11.06 -3.77
N GLY A 58 -1.97 -10.56 -2.86
CA GLY A 58 -2.32 -10.46 -1.43
C GLY A 58 -3.45 -9.47 -1.19
N THR A 59 -3.42 -8.30 -1.85
CA THR A 59 -4.52 -7.33 -1.79
C THR A 59 -5.81 -7.89 -2.38
N ALA A 60 -5.72 -8.65 -3.48
CA ALA A 60 -6.87 -9.34 -4.07
C ALA A 60 -7.44 -10.40 -3.12
N SER A 61 -6.59 -11.23 -2.51
CA SER A 61 -7.02 -12.26 -1.55
C SER A 61 -7.71 -11.67 -0.31
N ALA A 62 -7.18 -10.56 0.21
CA ALA A 62 -7.82 -9.81 1.28
C ALA A 62 -9.17 -9.22 0.83
N SER A 63 -9.23 -8.63 -0.37
CA SER A 63 -10.46 -8.08 -0.95
C SER A 63 -11.54 -9.16 -1.12
N ILE A 64 -11.18 -10.34 -1.60
CA ILE A 64 -12.11 -11.48 -1.73
C ILE A 64 -12.63 -11.92 -0.34
N THR A 65 -11.72 -12.04 0.63
CA THR A 65 -12.09 -12.42 2.01
C THR A 65 -13.10 -11.41 2.61
N TYR A 66 -12.89 -10.12 2.37
CA TYR A 66 -13.81 -9.08 2.80
C TYR A 66 -15.12 -9.06 2.02
N PHE A 67 -15.06 -9.26 0.69
CA PHE A 67 -16.26 -9.30 -0.16
C PHE A 67 -17.24 -10.36 0.29
N GLN A 68 -16.76 -11.54 0.68
CA GLN A 68 -17.60 -12.62 1.19
C GLN A 68 -18.38 -12.25 2.47
N LYS A 69 -17.87 -11.27 3.25
CA LYS A 69 -18.45 -10.86 4.52
C LYS A 69 -19.22 -9.54 4.45
N LYS A 70 -18.80 -8.61 3.60
CA LYS A 70 -19.34 -7.25 3.48
C LYS A 70 -19.31 -6.73 2.03
N PRO A 71 -20.12 -7.29 1.12
CA PRO A 71 -20.07 -6.96 -0.30
C PRO A 71 -20.42 -5.49 -0.61
N ASP A 72 -21.33 -4.88 0.16
CA ASP A 72 -21.80 -3.52 -0.12
C ASP A 72 -20.70 -2.46 0.11
N GLU A 73 -19.83 -2.68 1.09
CA GLU A 73 -18.70 -1.77 1.34
C GLU A 73 -17.73 -1.71 0.16
N ILE A 74 -17.59 -2.79 -0.59
CA ILE A 74 -16.75 -2.87 -1.78
C ILE A 74 -17.45 -2.21 -2.97
N LYS A 75 -18.74 -2.54 -3.22
CA LYS A 75 -19.50 -2.01 -4.35
C LYS A 75 -19.56 -0.48 -4.35
N ASN A 76 -19.73 0.11 -3.18
CA ASN A 76 -19.79 1.56 -3.03
C ASN A 76 -18.45 2.28 -3.37
N LYS A 77 -17.32 1.55 -3.43
CA LYS A 77 -16.00 2.09 -3.76
C LYS A 77 -15.59 1.91 -5.22
N ILE A 78 -16.40 1.24 -6.04
CA ILE A 78 -16.08 1.00 -7.46
C ILE A 78 -15.81 2.30 -8.24
N PRO A 79 -16.60 3.39 -8.12
CA PRO A 79 -16.30 4.63 -8.82
C PRO A 79 -14.93 5.18 -8.43
N MET A 80 -14.61 5.23 -7.14
CA MET A 80 -13.31 5.70 -6.65
C MET A 80 -12.16 4.80 -7.12
N ALA A 81 -12.37 3.47 -7.14
CA ALA A 81 -11.39 2.51 -7.63
C ALA A 81 -11.06 2.73 -9.12
N PHE A 82 -12.07 3.04 -9.94
CA PHE A 82 -11.89 3.37 -11.35
C PHE A 82 -11.00 4.60 -11.55
N PHE A 83 -11.30 5.71 -10.84
CA PHE A 83 -10.46 6.90 -10.89
C PHE A 83 -9.09 6.68 -10.24
N GLY A 84 -9.01 5.83 -9.22
CA GLY A 84 -7.75 5.39 -8.62
C GLY A 84 -6.85 4.65 -9.60
N LEU A 85 -7.40 3.78 -10.42
CA LEU A 85 -6.68 3.10 -11.50
C LEU A 85 -6.10 4.10 -12.50
N ILE A 86 -6.91 5.08 -12.96
CA ILE A 86 -6.45 6.13 -13.88
C ILE A 86 -5.33 6.96 -13.24
N GLY A 87 -5.54 7.42 -12.01
CA GLY A 87 -4.54 8.18 -11.26
C GLY A 87 -3.23 7.41 -11.14
N SER A 88 -3.31 6.11 -10.84
CA SER A 88 -2.13 5.25 -10.68
C SER A 88 -1.36 5.02 -11.99
N ILE A 89 -2.06 4.92 -13.12
CA ILE A 89 -1.41 4.90 -14.44
C ILE A 89 -0.57 6.18 -14.63
N LEU A 90 -1.16 7.35 -14.38
CA LEU A 90 -0.46 8.63 -14.50
C LEU A 90 0.73 8.73 -13.55
N GLY A 91 0.57 8.29 -12.29
CA GLY A 91 1.63 8.27 -11.30
C GLY A 91 2.78 7.31 -11.68
N ALA A 92 2.45 6.13 -12.22
CA ALA A 92 3.45 5.17 -12.67
C ALA A 92 4.23 5.69 -13.88
N ILE A 93 3.56 6.33 -14.85
CA ILE A 93 4.24 7.00 -15.98
C ILE A 93 5.20 8.08 -15.46
N PHE A 94 4.77 8.87 -14.47
CA PHE A 94 5.63 9.87 -13.86
C PHE A 94 6.89 9.23 -13.22
N SER A 95 6.73 8.15 -12.46
CA SER A 95 7.83 7.52 -11.73
C SER A 95 8.83 6.77 -12.63
N THR A 96 8.42 6.34 -13.84
CA THR A 96 9.36 5.69 -14.78
C THR A 96 10.49 6.62 -15.23
N ASN A 97 10.27 7.93 -15.15
CA ASN A 97 11.25 8.95 -15.54
C ASN A 97 12.03 9.54 -14.36
N LEU A 98 11.75 9.11 -13.12
CA LEU A 98 12.44 9.63 -11.94
C LEU A 98 13.80 8.96 -11.73
N PRO A 99 14.89 9.74 -11.68
CA PRO A 99 16.20 9.20 -11.29
C PRO A 99 16.19 8.82 -9.80
N ARG A 100 17.00 7.83 -9.45
CA ARG A 100 17.09 7.31 -8.09
C ARG A 100 17.49 8.39 -7.08
N SER A 101 18.38 9.30 -7.46
CA SER A 101 18.84 10.43 -6.65
C SER A 101 17.71 11.39 -6.21
N SER A 102 16.68 11.53 -7.02
CA SER A 102 15.49 12.33 -6.67
C SER A 102 14.43 11.48 -5.94
N PHE A 103 14.35 10.20 -6.27
CA PHE A 103 13.33 9.29 -5.72
C PHE A 103 13.58 8.95 -4.24
N GLU A 104 14.81 8.60 -3.87
CA GLU A 104 15.16 8.19 -2.49
C GLU A 104 14.84 9.27 -1.43
N PRO A 105 15.20 10.56 -1.61
CA PRO A 105 14.82 11.62 -0.67
C PRO A 105 13.30 11.78 -0.53
N ILE A 106 12.55 11.64 -1.61
CA ILE A 106 11.07 11.70 -1.56
C ILE A 106 10.52 10.54 -0.73
N VAL A 107 11.00 9.33 -0.98
CA VAL A 107 10.60 8.14 -0.20
C VAL A 107 10.95 8.32 1.28
N PHE A 108 12.14 8.85 1.59
CA PHE A 108 12.55 9.17 2.96
C PHE A 108 11.55 10.09 3.66
N ILE A 109 11.20 11.21 3.01
CA ILE A 109 10.21 12.17 3.55
C ILE A 109 8.84 11.49 3.75
N VAL A 110 8.39 10.72 2.77
CA VAL A 110 7.12 9.98 2.85
C VAL A 110 7.11 9.01 4.03
N LEU A 111 8.17 8.23 4.22
CA LEU A 111 8.27 7.28 5.33
C LEU A 111 8.20 7.99 6.69
N ILE A 112 8.88 9.12 6.84
CA ILE A 112 8.82 9.95 8.05
C ILE A 112 7.40 10.46 8.29
N LEU A 113 6.80 11.10 7.27
CA LEU A 113 5.44 11.67 7.39
C LEU A 113 4.41 10.61 7.74
N VAL A 114 4.46 9.44 7.08
CA VAL A 114 3.54 8.34 7.38
C VAL A 114 3.82 7.74 8.75
N GLY A 115 5.08 7.62 9.16
CA GLY A 115 5.46 7.16 10.51
C GLY A 115 4.88 8.07 11.58
N PHE A 116 5.07 9.38 11.46
CA PHE A 116 4.45 10.36 12.38
C PHE A 116 2.92 10.30 12.33
N TRP A 117 2.32 10.30 11.13
CA TRP A 117 0.89 10.13 10.99
C TRP A 117 0.35 8.91 11.74
N MET A 118 1.01 7.76 11.62
CA MET A 118 0.60 6.52 12.29
C MET A 118 0.63 6.65 13.82
N ILE A 119 1.60 7.38 14.39
CA ILE A 119 1.69 7.58 15.84
C ILE A 119 0.60 8.55 16.32
N PHE A 120 0.46 9.68 15.64
CA PHE A 120 -0.40 10.78 16.09
C PHE A 120 -1.85 10.69 15.61
N ARG A 121 -2.17 9.74 14.71
CA ARG A 121 -3.54 9.60 14.20
C ARG A 121 -4.53 9.39 15.35
N PRO A 122 -5.72 10.02 15.28
CA PRO A 122 -6.79 9.84 16.25
C PRO A 122 -7.18 8.37 16.43
N ASP A 123 -7.66 8.00 17.60
CA ASP A 123 -8.26 6.69 17.80
C ASP A 123 -9.62 6.64 17.10
N TYR A 124 -9.63 6.08 15.90
CA TYR A 124 -10.81 5.96 15.06
C TYR A 124 -11.90 5.03 15.63
N SER A 125 -11.65 4.35 16.74
CA SER A 125 -12.69 3.56 17.44
C SER A 125 -13.83 4.42 17.97
N LYS A 126 -13.57 5.72 18.18
CA LYS A 126 -14.53 6.71 18.71
C LYS A 126 -15.18 7.58 17.62
N SER A 127 -15.00 7.27 16.35
CA SER A 127 -15.56 8.06 15.25
C SER A 127 -17.10 8.07 15.34
N THR A 128 -17.66 9.25 15.48
CA THR A 128 -19.10 9.48 15.48
C THR A 128 -19.68 9.26 14.09
N ASN A 129 -20.74 8.47 14.01
CA ASN A 129 -21.37 7.90 12.83
C ASN A 129 -22.02 8.90 11.83
N VAL A 130 -21.42 10.02 11.52
CA VAL A 130 -21.93 10.86 10.43
C VAL A 130 -21.35 10.36 9.12
N ILE A 131 -21.97 9.33 8.56
CA ILE A 131 -21.63 8.86 7.21
C ILE A 131 -22.03 9.95 6.23
N LYS A 132 -21.06 10.72 5.74
CA LYS A 132 -21.27 11.64 4.63
C LYS A 132 -21.48 10.80 3.37
N LYS A 133 -22.57 11.09 2.64
CA LYS A 133 -22.83 10.45 1.35
C LYS A 133 -21.66 10.71 0.42
N GLU A 134 -21.03 9.66 -0.07
CA GLU A 134 -19.94 9.76 -1.02
C GLU A 134 -20.47 10.29 -2.35
N SER A 135 -20.05 11.49 -2.73
CA SER A 135 -20.40 12.07 -4.03
C SER A 135 -19.42 11.59 -5.11
N LEU A 136 -19.86 11.61 -6.36
CA LEU A 136 -18.98 11.28 -7.49
C LEU A 136 -17.73 12.18 -7.52
N LEU A 137 -17.88 13.46 -7.18
CA LEU A 137 -16.76 14.41 -7.13
C LEU A 137 -15.71 14.02 -6.09
N ILE A 138 -16.14 13.55 -4.90
CA ILE A 138 -15.23 13.02 -3.87
C ILE A 138 -14.51 11.78 -4.38
N SER A 139 -15.25 10.86 -5.04
CA SER A 139 -14.67 9.64 -5.62
C SER A 139 -13.62 9.97 -6.70
N ILE A 140 -13.89 10.94 -7.57
CA ILE A 140 -12.94 11.42 -8.60
C ILE A 140 -11.70 12.01 -7.92
N SER A 141 -11.87 12.96 -7.02
CA SER A 141 -10.77 13.70 -6.40
C SER A 141 -9.85 12.79 -5.59
N ILE A 142 -10.42 11.98 -4.69
CA ILE A 142 -9.63 11.05 -3.87
C ILE A 142 -9.01 9.96 -4.75
N GLY A 143 -9.80 9.39 -5.66
CA GLY A 143 -9.33 8.34 -6.56
C GLY A 143 -8.13 8.78 -7.38
N LEU A 144 -8.23 9.90 -8.08
CA LEU A 144 -7.14 10.43 -8.90
C LEU A 144 -5.92 10.82 -8.05
N ALA A 145 -6.10 11.57 -6.96
CA ALA A 145 -4.98 12.06 -6.15
C ALA A 145 -4.23 10.90 -5.45
N ILE A 146 -4.97 10.02 -4.78
CA ILE A 146 -4.34 8.88 -4.08
C ILE A 146 -3.85 7.83 -5.09
N GLY A 147 -4.56 7.63 -6.20
CA GLY A 147 -4.09 6.78 -7.28
C GLY A 147 -2.77 7.27 -7.87
N PHE A 148 -2.65 8.56 -8.18
CA PHE A 148 -1.40 9.15 -8.66
C PHE A 148 -0.26 8.94 -7.64
N TYR A 149 -0.51 9.25 -6.38
CA TYR A 149 0.46 9.01 -5.31
C TYR A 149 0.89 7.54 -5.26
N ASP A 150 -0.06 6.61 -5.36
CA ASP A 150 0.21 5.17 -5.30
C ASP A 150 1.02 4.67 -6.50
N GLY A 151 0.75 5.16 -7.69
CA GLY A 151 1.53 4.85 -8.89
C GLY A 151 2.94 5.45 -8.85
N ALA A 152 3.07 6.67 -8.34
CA ALA A 152 4.33 7.40 -8.30
C ALA A 152 5.29 6.92 -7.19
N PHE A 153 4.76 6.59 -6.01
CA PHE A 153 5.58 6.30 -4.82
C PHE A 153 5.15 5.01 -4.11
N GLY A 154 3.88 4.80 -3.84
CA GLY A 154 3.27 3.58 -3.31
C GLY A 154 3.23 3.42 -1.79
N PRO A 155 4.29 3.64 -1.00
CA PRO A 155 4.25 3.36 0.43
C PRO A 155 3.16 4.12 1.18
N GLY A 156 2.33 3.41 1.97
CA GLY A 156 1.32 4.04 2.83
C GLY A 156 -0.04 4.35 2.18
N THR A 157 -0.23 4.08 0.90
CA THR A 157 -1.47 4.35 0.17
C THR A 157 -2.72 3.83 0.87
N GLY A 158 -2.72 2.58 1.30
CA GLY A 158 -3.85 2.01 2.02
C GLY A 158 -4.13 2.72 3.35
N THR A 159 -3.09 3.17 4.05
CA THR A 159 -3.22 3.96 5.28
C THR A 159 -3.87 5.31 5.00
N PHE A 160 -3.47 6.00 3.93
CA PHE A 160 -4.06 7.28 3.52
C PHE A 160 -5.53 7.12 3.10
N LEU A 161 -5.86 6.07 2.35
CA LEU A 161 -7.24 5.77 1.99
C LEU A 161 -8.10 5.54 3.23
N ILE A 162 -7.64 4.74 4.20
CA ILE A 162 -8.36 4.51 5.45
C ILE A 162 -8.54 5.83 6.21
N ALA A 163 -7.49 6.65 6.29
CA ALA A 163 -7.54 7.93 6.97
C ALA A 163 -8.58 8.88 6.35
N LEU A 164 -8.63 8.96 5.03
CA LEU A 164 -9.61 9.77 4.29
C LEU A 164 -11.03 9.22 4.48
N PHE A 165 -11.21 7.90 4.43
CA PHE A 165 -12.53 7.30 4.58
C PHE A 165 -13.08 7.49 6.00
N VAL A 166 -12.23 7.40 7.01
CA VAL A 166 -12.65 7.69 8.39
C VAL A 166 -12.81 9.19 8.62
N GLY A 167 -11.81 9.99 8.23
CA GLY A 167 -11.78 11.42 8.55
C GLY A 167 -12.74 12.26 7.70
N VAL A 168 -12.83 11.98 6.39
CA VAL A 168 -13.65 12.76 5.44
C VAL A 168 -15.04 12.17 5.28
N LEU A 169 -15.14 10.82 5.14
CA LEU A 169 -16.41 10.15 4.91
C LEU A 169 -17.10 9.67 6.19
N GLY A 170 -16.46 9.80 7.37
CA GLY A 170 -17.01 9.37 8.66
C GLY A 170 -17.23 7.86 8.80
N GLN A 171 -16.53 7.04 8.01
CA GLN A 171 -16.71 5.60 8.03
C GLN A 171 -16.09 4.97 9.28
N LYS A 172 -16.68 3.87 9.75
CA LYS A 172 -16.04 3.04 10.77
C LYS A 172 -14.74 2.45 10.22
N TYR A 173 -13.72 2.32 11.05
CA TYR A 173 -12.38 1.88 10.63
C TYR A 173 -12.38 0.58 9.81
N LEU A 174 -13.14 -0.44 10.23
CA LEU A 174 -13.22 -1.71 9.51
C LEU A 174 -13.80 -1.52 8.09
N ASN A 175 -14.88 -0.74 7.95
CA ASN A 175 -15.50 -0.46 6.65
C ASN A 175 -14.55 0.35 5.77
N ALA A 176 -13.87 1.35 6.34
CA ALA A 176 -12.82 2.11 5.66
C ALA A 176 -11.67 1.21 5.19
N SER A 177 -11.22 0.26 6.03
CA SER A 177 -10.18 -0.71 5.67
C SER A 177 -10.63 -1.61 4.49
N ILE A 178 -11.87 -2.09 4.53
CA ILE A 178 -12.44 -2.91 3.45
C ILE A 178 -12.52 -2.11 2.15
N GLY A 179 -13.10 -0.89 2.20
CA GLY A 179 -13.20 -0.02 1.04
C GLY A 179 -11.84 0.37 0.45
N ALA A 180 -10.86 0.63 1.30
CA ALA A 180 -9.50 0.95 0.88
C ALA A 180 -8.85 -0.20 0.08
N LYS A 181 -9.18 -1.46 0.37
CA LYS A 181 -8.62 -2.61 -0.36
C LYS A 181 -9.03 -2.63 -1.83
N ILE A 182 -10.29 -2.33 -2.15
CA ILE A 182 -10.72 -2.34 -3.55
C ILE A 182 -10.10 -1.19 -4.34
N VAL A 183 -9.97 0.00 -3.72
CA VAL A 183 -9.30 1.13 -4.35
C VAL A 183 -7.82 0.81 -4.55
N ASN A 184 -7.14 0.28 -3.52
CA ASN A 184 -5.73 -0.10 -3.59
C ASN A 184 -5.47 -1.26 -4.58
N LEU A 185 -6.40 -2.19 -4.74
CA LEU A 185 -6.32 -3.22 -5.77
C LEU A 185 -6.34 -2.59 -7.18
N ALA A 186 -7.25 -1.66 -7.42
CA ALA A 186 -7.35 -0.97 -8.69
C ALA A 186 -6.10 -0.12 -9.00
N THR A 187 -5.57 0.61 -8.00
CA THR A 187 -4.34 1.40 -8.17
C THR A 187 -3.12 0.50 -8.42
N ASN A 188 -3.00 -0.64 -7.74
CA ASN A 188 -1.96 -1.62 -8.04
C ASN A 188 -2.05 -2.14 -9.48
N LEU A 189 -3.25 -2.46 -9.97
CA LEU A 189 -3.45 -2.91 -11.35
C LEU A 189 -3.07 -1.83 -12.36
N GLY A 190 -3.44 -0.57 -12.11
CA GLY A 190 -3.07 0.56 -12.96
C GLY A 190 -1.56 0.74 -13.06
N ALA A 191 -0.86 0.69 -11.94
CA ALA A 191 0.60 0.80 -11.91
C ALA A 191 1.29 -0.41 -12.58
N ILE A 192 0.82 -1.63 -12.32
CA ILE A 192 1.35 -2.86 -12.95
C ILE A 192 1.23 -2.79 -14.46
N LEU A 193 0.13 -2.27 -15.00
CA LEU A 193 -0.04 -2.11 -16.44
C LEU A 193 1.12 -1.30 -17.05
N VAL A 194 1.46 -0.17 -16.45
CA VAL A 194 2.56 0.69 -16.93
C VAL A 194 3.91 0.01 -16.74
N PHE A 195 4.21 -0.50 -15.55
CA PHE A 195 5.50 -1.12 -15.26
C PHE A 195 5.73 -2.42 -16.03
N ALA A 196 4.66 -3.16 -16.38
CA ALA A 196 4.77 -4.34 -17.25
C ALA A 196 5.12 -3.96 -18.70
N ILE A 197 4.47 -2.93 -19.25
CA ILE A 197 4.74 -2.44 -20.60
C ILE A 197 6.16 -1.86 -20.71
N THR A 198 6.63 -1.18 -19.69
CA THR A 198 7.99 -0.59 -19.64
C THR A 198 9.08 -1.59 -19.26
N GLY A 199 8.73 -2.85 -18.99
CA GLY A 199 9.69 -3.88 -18.57
C GLY A 199 10.22 -3.71 -17.15
N ALA A 200 9.63 -2.83 -16.36
CA ALA A 200 10.07 -2.46 -15.00
C ALA A 200 9.46 -3.38 -13.93
N ILE A 201 9.41 -4.70 -14.17
CA ILE A 201 8.98 -5.69 -13.16
C ILE A 201 9.97 -6.87 -13.17
N LEU A 202 10.53 -7.17 -12.01
CA LEU A 202 11.34 -8.36 -11.79
C LEU A 202 10.42 -9.58 -11.56
N TRP A 203 9.78 -10.07 -12.64
CA TRP A 203 8.69 -11.04 -12.58
C TRP A 203 9.00 -12.29 -11.76
N LYS A 204 10.20 -12.87 -11.91
CA LYS A 204 10.60 -14.07 -11.14
C LYS A 204 10.53 -13.82 -9.63
N LEU A 205 11.03 -12.65 -9.20
CA LEU A 205 11.00 -12.27 -7.79
C LEU A 205 9.57 -11.91 -7.35
N ALA A 206 8.85 -11.12 -8.15
CA ALA A 206 7.47 -10.71 -7.84
C ALA A 206 6.54 -11.91 -7.62
N ILE A 207 6.64 -12.95 -8.46
CA ILE A 207 5.84 -14.18 -8.33
C ILE A 207 6.16 -14.92 -7.03
N ILE A 208 7.44 -15.07 -6.70
CA ILE A 208 7.86 -15.75 -5.46
C ILE A 208 7.33 -14.98 -4.23
N LEU A 209 7.48 -13.66 -4.24
CA LEU A 209 7.04 -12.79 -3.14
C LEU A 209 5.50 -12.73 -3.04
N SER A 210 4.78 -12.79 -4.16
CA SER A 210 3.31 -12.76 -4.16
C SER A 210 2.70 -13.97 -3.45
N ILE A 211 3.32 -15.14 -3.53
CA ILE A 211 2.86 -16.34 -2.81
C ILE A 211 2.85 -16.07 -1.30
N SER A 212 3.95 -15.54 -0.77
CA SER A 212 4.06 -15.20 0.65
C SER A 212 3.07 -14.09 1.04
N ASN A 213 2.90 -13.08 0.16
CA ASN A 213 1.98 -11.96 0.38
C ASN A 213 0.50 -12.39 0.37
N ILE A 214 0.10 -13.39 -0.44
CA ILE A 214 -1.25 -13.98 -0.42
C ILE A 214 -1.58 -14.54 0.96
N PHE A 215 -0.69 -15.36 1.52
CA PHE A 215 -0.88 -15.90 2.87
C PHE A 215 -1.00 -14.77 3.90
N GLY A 216 -0.11 -13.78 3.83
CA GLY A 216 -0.20 -12.59 4.66
C GLY A 216 -1.56 -11.89 4.53
N GLY A 217 -2.04 -11.66 3.31
CA GLY A 217 -3.33 -11.01 3.04
C GLY A 217 -4.53 -11.77 3.61
N ILE A 218 -4.57 -13.08 3.44
CA ILE A 218 -5.64 -13.94 3.98
C ILE A 218 -5.63 -13.91 5.51
N PHE A 219 -4.47 -14.13 6.13
CA PHE A 219 -4.34 -14.11 7.58
C PHE A 219 -4.64 -12.72 8.16
N GLY A 220 -4.19 -11.66 7.49
CA GLY A 220 -4.44 -10.28 7.90
C GLY A 220 -5.92 -9.92 7.85
N ALA A 221 -6.62 -10.28 6.78
CA ALA A 221 -8.06 -10.04 6.66
C ALA A 221 -8.86 -10.77 7.75
N LYS A 222 -8.51 -12.02 8.04
CA LYS A 222 -9.11 -12.77 9.16
C LYS A 222 -8.82 -12.11 10.51
N THR A 223 -7.59 -11.66 10.74
CA THR A 223 -7.20 -10.96 11.98
C THR A 223 -7.99 -9.66 12.16
N ALA A 224 -8.15 -8.88 11.09
CA ALA A 224 -8.90 -7.63 11.14
C ALA A 224 -10.39 -7.83 11.49
N LEU A 225 -10.98 -8.91 10.98
CA LEU A 225 -12.37 -9.29 11.29
C LEU A 225 -12.55 -9.76 12.74
N TRP A 226 -11.50 -10.28 13.38
CA TRP A 226 -11.57 -10.92 14.71
C TRP A 226 -11.09 -10.03 15.85
N GLN A 227 -9.93 -9.35 15.71
CA GLN A 227 -9.22 -8.73 16.84
C GLN A 227 -9.12 -7.20 16.81
N GLY A 228 -9.52 -6.57 15.70
CA GLY A 228 -9.31 -5.13 15.54
C GLY A 228 -7.85 -4.78 15.20
N THR A 229 -7.49 -3.48 15.31
CA THR A 229 -6.35 -2.91 14.56
C THR A 229 -5.32 -2.17 15.39
N LYS A 230 -5.46 -2.12 16.72
CA LYS A 230 -4.65 -1.22 17.56
C LYS A 230 -3.15 -1.46 17.46
N PHE A 231 -2.70 -2.72 17.50
CA PHE A 231 -1.27 -3.04 17.52
C PHE A 231 -0.57 -2.78 16.16
N VAL A 232 -1.29 -2.89 15.03
CA VAL A 232 -0.76 -2.64 13.69
C VAL A 232 -0.21 -1.22 13.53
N LYS A 233 -0.84 -0.24 14.19
CA LYS A 233 -0.37 1.14 14.25
C LYS A 233 1.10 1.23 14.68
N TYR A 234 1.47 0.54 15.74
CA TYR A 234 2.84 0.59 16.28
C TYR A 234 3.82 -0.18 15.42
N VAL A 235 3.42 -1.33 14.86
CA VAL A 235 4.26 -2.11 13.93
C VAL A 235 4.59 -1.29 12.69
N VAL A 236 3.59 -0.69 12.06
CA VAL A 236 3.79 0.13 10.84
C VAL A 236 4.63 1.37 11.13
N ALA A 237 4.37 2.06 12.24
CA ALA A 237 5.17 3.23 12.63
C ALA A 237 6.64 2.84 12.88
N PHE A 238 6.89 1.76 13.61
CA PHE A 238 8.24 1.27 13.88
C PHE A 238 8.99 0.95 12.58
N VAL A 239 8.38 0.19 11.67
CA VAL A 239 9.02 -0.16 10.39
C VAL A 239 9.25 1.08 9.52
N ALA A 240 8.31 2.03 9.47
CA ALA A 240 8.46 3.26 8.71
C ALA A 240 9.66 4.08 9.22
N PHE A 241 9.79 4.28 10.54
CA PHE A 241 10.92 5.02 11.12
C PHE A 241 12.25 4.28 10.97
N ALA A 242 12.29 2.98 11.24
CA ALA A 242 13.51 2.19 11.05
C ALA A 242 14.00 2.24 9.60
N SER A 243 13.07 2.16 8.65
CA SER A 243 13.37 2.28 7.21
C SER A 243 13.83 3.69 6.83
N ALA A 244 13.19 4.74 7.38
CA ALA A 244 13.59 6.11 7.14
C ALA A 244 15.00 6.39 7.69
N ILE A 245 15.30 5.95 8.91
CA ILE A 245 16.66 6.11 9.49
C ILE A 245 17.70 5.44 8.60
N ARG A 246 17.46 4.18 8.19
CA ARG A 246 18.39 3.46 7.31
C ARG A 246 18.58 4.15 5.97
N LEU A 247 17.48 4.61 5.36
CA LEU A 247 17.53 5.33 4.08
C LEU A 247 18.24 6.69 4.23
N GLY A 248 17.98 7.41 5.32
CA GLY A 248 18.68 8.66 5.64
C GLY A 248 20.20 8.45 5.73
N ILE A 249 20.65 7.43 6.46
CA ILE A 249 22.07 7.08 6.53
C ILE A 249 22.64 6.79 5.13
N GLN A 250 21.90 6.09 4.26
CA GLN A 250 22.36 5.76 2.90
C GLN A 250 22.47 6.99 1.99
N ILE A 251 21.58 7.98 2.15
CA ILE A 251 21.55 9.18 1.29
C ILE A 251 22.65 10.19 1.69
N TRP A 252 22.94 10.30 2.99
CA TRP A 252 23.84 11.34 3.52
C TRP A 252 25.22 10.83 3.96
N ASN A 253 25.53 9.55 3.79
CA ASN A 253 26.86 8.98 3.88
C ASN A 253 27.36 8.49 2.51
#